data_c53e61760d42f36fe22fc80039015800
#
_entry.id   c53e61760d42f36fe22fc80039015800
#
_cell.length_a   1.000
_cell.length_b   1.000
_cell.length_c   1.000
_cell.angle_alpha   90.00
_cell.angle_beta   90.00
_cell.angle_gamma   90.00
#
_symmetry.space_group_name_H-M   'P 1'
#
loop_
_entity.id
_entity.type
_entity.pdbx_description
1 polymer ?
#
loop_
_entity_poly.entity_id
_entity_poly.type
_entity_poly.pdbx_seq_one_letter_code
_entity_poly.pdbx_strand_id
1 'polypeptide(L)'
;MNKRRVEVFPETETILSQVGEQIKLARLRRQLSVEEVASSAGISRTTLWAVEKGNSSVAIGAYAAVLRVLDKMDSDLLFMAKDELFASKIKGIQLNARIRKSNK
;
A
#
# COMPACT_ATOMS: atom_id res chain seq x y z
N MET A 1 22.71 3.79 14.40
CA MET A 1 22.34 3.12 13.20
C MET A 1 21.54 3.98 12.27
N ASN A 2 21.96 4.01 11.06
CA ASN A 2 21.33 4.90 10.08
C ASN A 2 20.08 4.31 9.51
N LYS A 3 18.95 4.83 9.96
CA LYS A 3 17.72 4.58 9.25
C LYS A 3 17.66 5.56 8.09
N ARG A 4 17.83 5.04 6.91
CA ARG A 4 17.65 5.86 5.72
C ARG A 4 16.17 6.10 5.52
N ARG A 5 15.79 7.37 5.58
CA ARG A 5 14.45 7.77 5.18
C ARG A 5 14.47 8.01 3.70
N VAL A 6 13.45 7.49 3.04
CA VAL A 6 13.22 7.85 1.66
C VAL A 6 12.71 9.29 1.64
N GLU A 7 13.42 10.15 0.93
CA GLU A 7 12.94 11.50 0.72
C GLU A 7 11.98 11.49 -0.46
N VAL A 8 10.77 11.91 -0.21
CA VAL A 8 9.75 11.99 -1.26
C VAL A 8 9.53 13.44 -1.66
N PHE A 9 9.12 13.64 -2.89
CA PHE A 9 8.76 14.97 -3.38
C PHE A 9 7.58 15.51 -2.58
N PRO A 10 7.48 16.85 -2.41
CA PRO A 10 6.34 17.43 -1.70
C PRO A 10 4.99 17.02 -2.28
N GLU A 11 4.89 16.90 -3.60
CA GLU A 11 3.67 16.44 -4.26
C GLU A 11 3.31 15.02 -3.85
N THR A 12 4.32 14.16 -3.70
CA THR A 12 4.12 12.78 -3.25
C THR A 12 3.69 12.72 -1.79
N GLU A 13 4.26 13.58 -0.95
CA GLU A 13 3.83 13.68 0.45
C GLU A 13 2.36 14.04 0.56
N THR A 14 1.90 14.97 -0.28
CA THR A 14 0.49 15.34 -0.33
C THR A 14 -0.39 14.16 -0.73
N ILE A 15 0.04 13.38 -1.73
CA ILE A 15 -0.69 12.20 -2.17
C ILE A 15 -0.75 11.16 -1.04
N LEU A 16 0.37 10.90 -0.37
CA LEU A 16 0.41 9.95 0.74
C LEU A 16 -0.48 10.40 1.90
N SER A 17 -0.49 11.69 2.18
CA SER A 17 -1.36 12.27 3.19
C SER A 17 -2.82 12.01 2.88
N GLN A 18 -3.21 12.13 1.62
CA GLN A 18 -4.57 11.83 1.16
C GLN A 18 -4.89 10.34 1.29
N VAL A 19 -3.93 9.47 0.97
CA VAL A 19 -4.09 8.03 1.16
C VAL A 19 -4.36 7.72 2.64
N GLY A 20 -3.55 8.29 3.53
CA GLY A 20 -3.73 8.12 4.96
C GLY A 20 -5.07 8.61 5.45
N GLU A 21 -5.52 9.76 4.96
CA GLU A 21 -6.83 10.30 5.31
C GLU A 21 -7.96 9.39 4.84
N GLN A 22 -7.86 8.85 3.65
CA GLN A 22 -8.84 7.90 3.13
C GLN A 22 -8.92 6.64 3.99
N ILE A 23 -7.78 6.15 4.45
CA ILE A 23 -7.72 4.98 5.35
C ILE A 23 -8.42 5.30 6.67
N LYS A 24 -8.12 6.47 7.23
CA LYS A 24 -8.77 6.92 8.47
C LYS A 24 -10.28 7.02 8.31
N LEU A 25 -10.74 7.61 7.22
CA LEU A 25 -12.17 7.74 6.95
C LEU A 25 -12.83 6.37 6.77
N ALA A 26 -12.15 5.45 6.12
CA ALA A 26 -12.65 4.08 5.96
C ALA A 26 -12.82 3.39 7.31
N ARG A 27 -11.86 3.59 8.23
CA ARG A 27 -11.97 3.07 9.58
C ARG A 27 -13.16 3.69 10.32
N LEU A 28 -13.26 5.01 10.26
CA LEU A 28 -14.33 5.73 10.97
C LEU A 28 -15.71 5.37 10.43
N ARG A 29 -15.84 5.21 9.13
CA ARG A 29 -17.12 4.78 8.53
C ARG A 29 -17.58 3.42 9.04
N ARG A 30 -16.63 2.56 9.40
CA ARG A 30 -16.92 1.23 9.92
C ARG A 30 -17.04 1.24 11.44
N GLN A 31 -16.96 2.41 12.05
CA GLN A 31 -17.06 2.57 13.51
C GLN A 31 -16.03 1.70 14.26
N LEU A 32 -14.84 1.57 13.68
CA LEU A 32 -13.75 0.81 14.30
C LEU A 32 -12.83 1.75 15.05
N SER A 33 -12.40 1.32 16.23
CA SER A 33 -11.45 2.08 17.03
C SER A 33 -10.03 1.85 16.52
N VAL A 34 -9.13 2.75 16.93
CA VAL A 34 -7.70 2.59 16.66
C VAL A 34 -7.21 1.25 17.23
N GLU A 35 -7.62 0.91 18.45
CA GLU A 35 -7.21 -0.33 19.10
C GLU A 35 -7.67 -1.55 18.32
N GLU A 36 -8.90 -1.54 17.85
CA GLU A 36 -9.44 -2.67 17.10
C GLU A 36 -8.67 -2.90 15.81
N VAL A 37 -8.43 -1.85 15.06
CA VAL A 37 -7.73 -1.98 13.77
C VAL A 37 -6.26 -2.33 13.99
N ALA A 38 -5.58 -1.67 14.90
CA ALA A 38 -4.17 -1.94 15.17
C ALA A 38 -3.98 -3.39 15.63
N SER A 39 -4.81 -3.85 16.56
CA SER A 39 -4.76 -5.22 17.06
C SER A 39 -4.98 -6.23 15.93
N SER A 40 -6.01 -6.03 15.13
CA SER A 40 -6.34 -6.94 14.03
C SER A 40 -5.27 -6.94 12.94
N ALA A 41 -4.65 -5.79 12.70
CA ALA A 41 -3.59 -5.67 11.71
C ALA A 41 -2.23 -6.15 12.21
N GLY A 42 -2.11 -6.41 13.51
CA GLY A 42 -0.85 -6.85 14.11
C GLY A 42 0.20 -5.74 14.19
N ILE A 43 -0.22 -4.50 14.34
CA ILE A 43 0.68 -3.34 14.45
C ILE A 43 0.35 -2.55 15.73
N SER A 44 1.28 -1.68 16.12
CA SER A 44 1.04 -0.79 17.25
C SER A 44 0.09 0.35 16.86
N ARG A 45 -0.52 0.97 17.87
CA ARG A 45 -1.32 2.17 17.65
C ARG A 45 -0.51 3.30 17.02
N THR A 46 0.75 3.43 17.43
CA THR A 46 1.65 4.44 16.86
C THR A 46 1.85 4.20 15.36
N THR A 47 2.03 2.95 14.95
CA THR A 47 2.18 2.61 13.54
C THR A 47 0.89 2.90 12.76
N LEU A 48 -0.27 2.55 13.32
CA LEU A 48 -1.54 2.88 12.68
C LEU A 48 -1.70 4.40 12.52
N TRP A 49 -1.31 5.15 13.53
CA TRP A 49 -1.38 6.60 13.48
C TRP A 49 -0.53 7.15 12.33
N ALA A 50 0.68 6.60 12.18
CA ALA A 50 1.56 6.99 11.08
C ALA A 50 0.97 6.63 9.72
N VAL A 51 0.33 5.47 9.61
CA VAL A 51 -0.38 5.06 8.38
C VAL A 51 -1.49 6.05 8.04
N GLU A 52 -2.29 6.45 9.03
CA GLU A 52 -3.40 7.37 8.80
C GLU A 52 -2.94 8.80 8.50
N LYS A 53 -1.69 9.10 8.77
CA LYS A 53 -1.07 10.38 8.36
C LYS A 53 -0.39 10.29 7.00
N GLY A 54 -0.32 9.10 6.43
CA GLY A 54 0.36 8.90 5.15
C GLY A 54 1.86 9.00 5.25
N ASN A 55 2.43 8.59 6.38
CA ASN A 55 3.86 8.71 6.63
C ASN A 55 4.65 7.83 5.67
N SER A 56 5.61 8.43 4.97
CA SER A 56 6.43 7.73 3.98
C SER A 56 7.47 6.80 4.59
N SER A 57 7.73 6.91 5.90
CA SER A 57 8.68 6.05 6.58
C SER A 57 8.08 4.73 7.03
N VAL A 58 6.78 4.55 6.90
CA VAL A 58 6.10 3.31 7.27
C VAL A 58 6.20 2.34 6.11
N ALA A 59 6.51 1.09 6.43
CA ALA A 59 6.59 0.04 5.41
C ALA A 59 5.23 -0.18 4.73
N ILE A 60 5.25 -0.45 3.44
CA ILE A 60 4.01 -0.73 2.70
C ILE A 60 3.25 -1.91 3.29
N GLY A 61 3.95 -2.86 3.92
CA GLY A 61 3.30 -3.99 4.58
C GLY A 61 2.34 -3.56 5.69
N ALA A 62 2.68 -2.49 6.41
CA ALA A 62 1.78 -1.97 7.45
C ALA A 62 0.53 -1.36 6.84
N TYR A 63 0.68 -0.61 5.73
CA TYR A 63 -0.47 -0.10 4.98
C TYR A 63 -1.36 -1.25 4.50
N ALA A 64 -0.73 -2.29 3.94
CA ALA A 64 -1.47 -3.45 3.43
C ALA A 64 -2.22 -4.16 4.55
N ALA A 65 -1.60 -4.32 5.72
CA ALA A 65 -2.23 -4.97 6.87
C ALA A 65 -3.47 -4.20 7.35
N VAL A 66 -3.37 -2.87 7.41
CA VAL A 66 -4.51 -2.02 7.79
C VAL A 66 -5.62 -2.14 6.76
N LEU A 67 -5.29 -2.05 5.48
CA LEU A 67 -6.28 -2.17 4.41
C LEU A 67 -6.98 -3.54 4.45
N ARG A 68 -6.25 -4.59 4.76
CA ARG A 68 -6.84 -5.93 4.87
C ARG A 68 -7.91 -5.99 5.95
N VAL A 69 -7.68 -5.33 7.08
CA VAL A 69 -8.64 -5.25 8.18
C VAL A 69 -9.89 -4.45 7.77
N LEU A 70 -9.71 -3.49 6.86
CA LEU A 70 -10.81 -2.64 6.37
C LEU A 70 -11.48 -3.29 5.16
N ASP A 71 -12.20 -4.39 5.40
CA ASP A 71 -12.99 -5.10 4.39
C ASP A 71 -12.16 -5.53 3.17
N LYS A 72 -10.93 -5.97 3.43
CA LYS A 72 -10.04 -6.47 2.37
C LYS A 72 -9.72 -5.42 1.30
N MET A 73 -9.62 -4.17 1.71
CA MET A 73 -9.23 -3.08 0.82
C MET A 73 -7.79 -3.20 0.31
N ASP A 74 -7.02 -4.16 0.85
CA ASP A 74 -5.68 -4.43 0.35
C ASP A 74 -5.66 -4.81 -1.13
N SER A 75 -6.78 -5.33 -1.65
CA SER A 75 -6.88 -5.61 -3.08
C SER A 75 -6.76 -4.34 -3.94
N ASP A 76 -7.04 -3.18 -3.38
CA ASP A 76 -6.88 -1.90 -4.08
C ASP A 76 -5.41 -1.61 -4.41
N LEU A 77 -4.48 -2.25 -3.72
CA LEU A 77 -3.06 -2.12 -4.04
C LEU A 77 -2.73 -2.63 -5.43
N LEU A 78 -3.57 -3.52 -5.98
CA LEU A 78 -3.40 -4.01 -7.33
C LEU A 78 -3.53 -2.91 -8.38
N PHE A 79 -4.20 -1.82 -8.03
CA PHE A 79 -4.35 -0.68 -8.93
C PHE A 79 -3.22 0.34 -8.79
N MET A 80 -2.33 0.16 -7.83
CA MET A 80 -1.34 1.18 -7.47
C MET A 80 -0.43 1.57 -8.63
N ALA A 81 -0.08 0.63 -9.48
CA ALA A 81 0.76 0.90 -10.65
C ALA A 81 0.10 0.39 -11.92
N LYS A 82 -1.22 0.40 -11.95
CA LYS A 82 -1.96 -0.10 -13.10
C LYS A 82 -1.81 0.86 -14.26
N ASP A 83 -1.27 0.36 -15.34
CA ASP A 83 -1.07 1.06 -16.60
C ASP A 83 -1.40 0.08 -17.71
N GLU A 84 -2.41 0.36 -18.50
CA GLU A 84 -2.90 -0.57 -19.52
C GLU A 84 -1.84 -0.84 -20.60
N LEU A 85 -1.13 0.18 -21.03
CA LEU A 85 -0.04 0.01 -21.98
C LEU A 85 1.10 -0.80 -21.36
N PHE A 86 1.44 -0.48 -20.12
CA PHE A 86 2.49 -1.18 -19.40
C PHE A 86 2.12 -2.64 -19.14
N ALA A 87 0.87 -2.91 -18.78
CA ALA A 87 0.38 -4.27 -18.57
C ALA A 87 0.49 -5.11 -19.85
N SER A 88 0.15 -4.52 -21.01
CA SER A 88 0.30 -5.20 -22.29
C SER A 88 1.76 -5.52 -22.60
N LYS A 89 2.66 -4.59 -22.31
CA LYS A 89 4.10 -4.81 -22.51
C LYS A 89 4.63 -5.92 -21.61
N ILE A 90 4.21 -5.94 -20.35
CA ILE A 90 4.63 -6.99 -19.42
C ILE A 90 4.15 -8.36 -19.90
N LYS A 91 2.90 -8.46 -20.37
CA LYS A 91 2.40 -9.71 -20.93
C LYS A 91 3.24 -10.19 -22.10
N GLY A 92 3.61 -9.28 -22.99
CA GLY A 92 4.48 -9.60 -24.11
C GLY A 92 5.84 -10.11 -23.66
N ILE A 93 6.44 -9.45 -22.68
CA ILE A 93 7.73 -9.85 -22.12
C ILE A 93 7.64 -11.26 -21.49
N GLN A 94 6.60 -11.51 -20.72
CA GLN A 94 6.40 -12.81 -20.08
C GLN A 94 6.22 -13.92 -21.11
N LEU A 95 5.44 -13.66 -22.16
CA LEU A 95 5.23 -14.60 -23.22
C LEU A 95 6.55 -14.94 -23.94
N ASN A 96 7.34 -13.92 -24.26
CA ASN A 96 8.63 -14.11 -24.88
C ASN A 96 9.59 -14.91 -24.00
N ALA A 97 9.56 -14.68 -22.71
CA ALA A 97 10.39 -15.43 -21.76
C ALA A 97 9.98 -16.91 -21.74
N ARG A 98 8.69 -17.21 -21.80
CA ARG A 98 8.21 -18.60 -21.88
C ARG A 98 8.66 -19.28 -23.14
N ILE A 99 8.59 -18.58 -24.26
CA ILE A 99 9.05 -19.12 -25.56
C ILE A 99 10.52 -19.44 -25.51
N ARG A 100 11.34 -18.57 -24.95
CA ARG A 100 12.78 -18.82 -24.79
C ARG A 100 13.06 -20.04 -23.94
N LYS A 101 12.33 -20.22 -22.84
CA LYS A 101 12.47 -21.39 -21.98
C LYS A 101 12.11 -22.67 -22.72
N SER A 102 11.10 -22.63 -23.56
CA SER A 102 10.65 -23.80 -24.32
C SER A 102 11.68 -24.23 -25.36
N ASN A 103 12.51 -23.32 -25.81
CA ASN A 103 13.48 -23.59 -26.87
C ASN A 103 14.83 -24.06 -26.35
N LYS A 104 14.94 -24.33 -25.08
CA LYS A 104 16.15 -24.89 -24.51
C LYS A 104 16.09 -26.44 -24.56
#